data_aabd111dc0ffea4b0e0408c5408724b5
#
_entry.id   aabd111dc0ffea4b0e0408c5408724b5
#
_cell.length_a   1.000
_cell.length_b   1.000
_cell.length_c   1.000
_cell.angle_alpha   90.00
_cell.angle_beta   90.00
_cell.angle_gamma   90.00
#
_symmetry.space_group_name_H-M   'P 1'
#
loop_
_entity.id
_entity.type
_entity.pdbx_description
1 polymer ?
#
loop_
_entity_poly.entity_id
_entity_poly.type
_entity_poly.pdbx_seq_one_letter_code
_entity_poly.pdbx_strand_id
1 'polypeptide(L)'
;MSSYTDRVEPSPNESTPLEELPRRPWYRVDDFLAMGLGALIIFIAAASALTARPATLPQLAQDHQAAKTRLQQLDPNTENFSADRKQLIKQQAEIESTMAPMPLKSWLVRPGEWKDDPRTAFFKSDKSILPPLLATFGVLLAFFTTVSVIQGQSAWKFALGFAGVFGLALVSYVLAGQEVVKHYNLEYALWAVFLGLLISNTIGTPKWLSQATRTDFYIKTGLVLLGAEVLFNKLLALGLPGVFVAWVVTPIVLVSTYVFGQRVLKIPSKSLNMVISADMSVCGVSAAVATAAACRAKKEELSLAIGLSLIFTVVMMVVQPFIVRASGMGEVIGGAWMGGTIDSTGAVAAAGELVGGVAKDVAATVKMIQNILIGVVAFAVAIYWVSFVEPRDDGKRPSVMEIWHRFPKFTLGFLAVSLTLSLVQSQGIEGKTLVSSIVDGTTKSVREWMFCLAFVSIGLETNFREYRKMLASGKPVILYLCGQTLNLVLSFLMAWLMFSKVFPNAASELLAK
;
A
#
# COMPACT_ATOMS: atom_id res chain seq x y z
N MET A 1 15.15 -56.14 36.15
CA MET A 1 15.48 -54.88 36.80
C MET A 1 16.10 -53.99 35.70
N SER A 2 15.30 -53.21 35.05
CA SER A 2 15.75 -52.21 34.05
C SER A 2 15.03 -50.93 34.38
N SER A 3 15.78 -49.91 34.75
CA SER A 3 15.34 -48.59 35.15
C SER A 3 14.90 -47.79 33.94
N TYR A 4 13.62 -47.50 33.86
CA TYR A 4 13.02 -46.51 32.95
C TYR A 4 13.29 -45.12 33.53
N THR A 5 14.16 -44.34 32.91
CA THR A 5 14.33 -42.95 33.23
C THR A 5 13.29 -42.15 32.45
N ASP A 6 12.27 -41.66 33.16
CA ASP A 6 11.32 -40.69 32.70
C ASP A 6 12.05 -39.42 32.22
N ARG A 7 12.00 -39.14 30.93
CA ARG A 7 12.29 -37.80 30.41
C ARG A 7 11.05 -36.92 30.65
N VAL A 8 11.11 -36.11 31.66
CA VAL A 8 10.19 -35.00 31.88
C VAL A 8 10.37 -34.03 30.72
N GLU A 9 9.37 -33.91 29.86
CA GLU A 9 9.33 -32.81 28.87
C GLU A 9 9.22 -31.48 29.63
N PRO A 10 10.07 -30.46 29.31
CA PRO A 10 9.98 -29.17 29.97
C PRO A 10 8.65 -28.49 29.61
N SER A 11 8.05 -27.85 30.60
CA SER A 11 6.80 -27.11 30.49
C SER A 11 6.93 -25.93 29.52
N PRO A 12 5.83 -25.48 28.83
CA PRO A 12 5.87 -24.44 27.79
C PRO A 12 6.20 -23.03 28.27
N ASN A 13 6.65 -22.84 29.51
CA ASN A 13 6.82 -21.52 30.15
C ASN A 13 8.27 -21.17 30.53
N GLU A 14 9.26 -21.95 30.16
CA GLU A 14 10.64 -21.50 30.28
C GLU A 14 11.02 -20.74 29.01
N SER A 15 11.16 -19.44 29.15
CA SER A 15 11.78 -18.54 28.17
C SER A 15 13.20 -19.04 27.88
N THR A 16 13.33 -19.87 26.84
CA THR A 16 14.64 -20.21 26.29
C THR A 16 15.31 -18.89 25.91
N PRO A 17 16.52 -18.60 26.41
CA PRO A 17 17.27 -17.42 25.96
C PRO A 17 17.38 -17.47 24.45
N LEU A 18 17.26 -16.33 23.78
CA LEU A 18 17.46 -16.16 22.33
C LEU A 18 18.93 -16.40 21.96
N GLU A 19 19.54 -17.48 22.48
CA GLU A 19 20.84 -17.98 22.09
C GLU A 19 20.72 -18.63 20.72
N GLU A 20 21.17 -17.88 19.70
CA GLU A 20 21.72 -18.36 18.44
C GLU A 20 20.88 -19.39 17.68
N LEU A 21 19.67 -18.99 17.28
CA LEU A 21 19.10 -19.60 16.08
C LEU A 21 20.10 -19.39 14.93
N PRO A 22 20.53 -20.45 14.24
CA PRO A 22 21.50 -20.34 13.17
C PRO A 22 21.05 -19.26 12.20
N ARG A 23 21.89 -18.23 11.96
CA ARG A 23 21.57 -17.10 11.11
C ARG A 23 21.15 -17.65 9.76
N ARG A 24 19.89 -17.48 9.41
CA ARG A 24 19.40 -17.89 8.09
C ARG A 24 20.22 -17.15 7.03
N PRO A 25 20.71 -17.83 6.00
CA PRO A 25 21.46 -17.17 4.93
C PRO A 25 20.59 -16.04 4.34
N TRP A 26 21.22 -14.94 3.97
CA TRP A 26 20.54 -13.72 3.48
C TRP A 26 19.53 -14.00 2.36
N TYR A 27 19.81 -14.96 1.47
CA TYR A 27 18.93 -15.38 0.37
C TYR A 27 17.68 -16.15 0.81
N ARG A 28 17.51 -16.45 2.10
CA ARG A 28 16.29 -17.05 2.69
C ARG A 28 15.50 -16.08 3.55
N VAL A 29 15.95 -14.82 3.64
CA VAL A 29 15.26 -13.77 4.39
C VAL A 29 14.18 -13.15 3.49
N ASP A 30 12.97 -13.02 3.99
CA ASP A 30 11.82 -12.52 3.25
C ASP A 30 12.06 -11.15 2.59
N ASP A 31 12.78 -10.24 3.24
CA ASP A 31 13.08 -8.92 2.70
C ASP A 31 13.86 -8.98 1.39
N PHE A 32 14.95 -9.78 1.35
CA PHE A 32 15.77 -9.90 0.13
C PHE A 32 15.04 -10.67 -0.98
N LEU A 33 14.27 -11.68 -0.60
CA LEU A 33 13.44 -12.41 -1.56
C LEU A 33 12.34 -11.51 -2.15
N ALA A 34 11.70 -10.68 -1.33
CA ALA A 34 10.69 -9.72 -1.77
C ALA A 34 11.29 -8.65 -2.70
N MET A 35 12.49 -8.13 -2.36
CA MET A 35 13.22 -7.20 -3.23
C MET A 35 13.60 -7.87 -4.56
N GLY A 36 14.14 -9.08 -4.52
CA GLY A 36 14.53 -9.84 -5.70
C GLY A 36 13.34 -10.14 -6.60
N LEU A 37 12.22 -10.58 -6.02
CA LEU A 37 10.98 -10.84 -6.78
C LEU A 37 10.39 -9.56 -7.35
N GLY A 38 10.34 -8.47 -6.57
CA GLY A 38 9.86 -7.17 -7.04
C GLY A 38 10.71 -6.64 -8.20
N ALA A 39 12.05 -6.71 -8.06
CA ALA A 39 12.97 -6.31 -9.12
C ALA A 39 12.81 -7.19 -10.40
N LEU A 40 12.64 -8.50 -10.24
CA LEU A 40 12.39 -9.41 -11.36
C LEU A 40 11.10 -9.06 -12.09
N ILE A 41 10.01 -8.79 -11.37
CA ILE A 41 8.73 -8.41 -11.98
C ILE A 41 8.88 -7.10 -12.75
N ILE A 42 9.55 -6.09 -12.19
CA ILE A 42 9.80 -4.81 -12.86
C ILE A 42 10.68 -5.01 -14.10
N PHE A 43 11.71 -5.83 -14.00
CA PHE A 43 12.58 -6.16 -15.14
C PHE A 43 11.79 -6.83 -16.28
N ILE A 44 10.95 -7.83 -15.96
CA ILE A 44 10.08 -8.49 -16.95
C ILE A 44 9.11 -7.47 -17.57
N ALA A 45 8.51 -6.60 -16.76
CA ALA A 45 7.62 -5.55 -17.22
C ALA A 45 8.33 -4.57 -18.16
N ALA A 46 9.53 -4.12 -17.79
CA ALA A 46 10.34 -3.23 -18.61
C ALA A 46 10.78 -3.89 -19.93
N ALA A 47 11.28 -5.14 -19.87
CA ALA A 47 11.69 -5.88 -21.05
C ALA A 47 10.52 -6.10 -22.02
N SER A 48 9.34 -6.50 -21.51
CA SER A 48 8.14 -6.67 -22.33
C SER A 48 7.65 -5.36 -22.95
N ALA A 49 7.72 -4.26 -22.20
CA ALA A 49 7.36 -2.95 -22.71
C ALA A 49 8.34 -2.48 -23.80
N LEU A 50 9.64 -2.64 -23.59
CA LEU A 50 10.67 -2.24 -24.55
C LEU A 50 10.59 -3.05 -25.86
N THR A 51 10.38 -4.37 -25.77
CA THR A 51 10.27 -5.22 -26.96
C THR A 51 8.99 -4.97 -27.76
N ALA A 52 7.93 -4.50 -27.10
CA ALA A 52 6.65 -4.19 -27.74
C ALA A 52 6.57 -2.76 -28.29
N ARG A 53 7.57 -1.90 -28.07
CA ARG A 53 7.59 -0.53 -28.57
C ARG A 53 7.65 -0.48 -30.10
N PRO A 54 6.88 0.43 -30.72
CA PRO A 54 6.89 0.57 -32.17
C PRO A 54 8.21 1.17 -32.65
N ALA A 55 8.67 0.75 -33.83
CA ALA A 55 9.87 1.32 -34.45
C ALA A 55 9.70 2.81 -34.80
N THR A 56 8.47 3.29 -34.90
CA THR A 56 8.10 4.70 -35.16
C THR A 56 8.12 5.59 -33.92
N LEU A 57 8.64 5.09 -32.77
CA LEU A 57 8.66 5.82 -31.52
C LEU A 57 9.21 7.26 -31.61
N PRO A 58 10.34 7.54 -32.33
CA PRO A 58 10.85 8.91 -32.48
C PRO A 58 9.89 9.84 -33.21
N GLN A 59 9.17 9.33 -34.21
CA GLN A 59 8.15 10.10 -34.95
C GLN A 59 6.94 10.40 -34.06
N LEU A 60 6.45 9.40 -33.32
CA LEU A 60 5.36 9.57 -32.35
C LEU A 60 5.70 10.59 -31.27
N ALA A 61 6.95 10.63 -30.81
CA ALA A 61 7.42 11.62 -29.84
C ALA A 61 7.38 13.06 -30.43
N GLN A 62 7.77 13.23 -31.70
CA GLN A 62 7.68 14.49 -32.41
C GLN A 62 6.21 14.92 -32.61
N ASP A 63 5.34 13.99 -33.04
CA ASP A 63 3.91 14.24 -33.22
C ASP A 63 3.22 14.64 -31.90
N HIS A 64 3.59 13.97 -30.79
CA HIS A 64 3.11 14.35 -29.46
C HIS A 64 3.55 15.77 -29.09
N GLN A 65 4.81 16.12 -29.33
CA GLN A 65 5.31 17.47 -29.07
C GLN A 65 4.63 18.52 -29.94
N ALA A 66 4.39 18.22 -31.21
CA ALA A 66 3.67 19.09 -32.13
C ALA A 66 2.22 19.32 -31.68
N ALA A 67 1.52 18.24 -31.27
CA ALA A 67 0.16 18.32 -30.73
C ALA A 67 0.11 19.15 -29.43
N LYS A 68 1.11 19.00 -28.56
CA LYS A 68 1.25 19.78 -27.32
C LYS A 68 1.46 21.27 -27.62
N THR A 69 2.31 21.60 -28.57
CA THR A 69 2.57 23.00 -28.99
C THR A 69 1.31 23.62 -29.58
N ARG A 70 0.58 22.89 -30.43
CA ARG A 70 -0.71 23.36 -30.98
C ARG A 70 -1.74 23.61 -29.88
N LEU A 71 -1.80 22.74 -28.87
CA LEU A 71 -2.72 22.90 -27.74
C LEU A 71 -2.41 24.18 -26.94
N GLN A 72 -1.13 24.53 -26.78
CA GLN A 72 -0.69 25.73 -26.09
C GLN A 72 -0.93 27.02 -26.91
N GLN A 73 -0.98 26.91 -28.24
CA GLN A 73 -1.20 28.02 -29.18
C GLN A 73 -2.67 28.25 -29.51
N LEU A 74 -3.58 27.42 -29.02
CA LEU A 74 -5.02 27.59 -29.23
C LEU A 74 -5.50 28.90 -28.58
N ASP A 75 -6.10 29.75 -29.38
CA ASP A 75 -6.71 31.00 -28.89
C ASP A 75 -8.06 30.70 -28.22
N PRO A 76 -8.21 31.03 -26.93
CA PRO A 76 -9.48 30.82 -26.19
C PRO A 76 -10.69 31.55 -26.80
N ASN A 77 -10.47 32.56 -27.66
CA ASN A 77 -11.51 33.39 -28.26
C ASN A 77 -12.05 32.83 -29.58
N THR A 78 -11.52 31.72 -30.08
CA THR A 78 -12.00 31.10 -31.34
C THR A 78 -13.32 30.36 -31.14
N GLU A 79 -14.22 30.47 -32.12
CA GLU A 79 -15.57 29.89 -32.12
C GLU A 79 -15.55 28.34 -31.87
N ASN A 80 -14.50 27.69 -32.31
CA ASN A 80 -14.33 26.24 -32.19
C ASN A 80 -13.35 25.80 -31.07
N PHE A 81 -12.91 26.68 -30.18
CA PHE A 81 -11.90 26.42 -29.16
C PHE A 81 -12.15 25.11 -28.37
N SER A 82 -13.38 24.90 -27.90
CA SER A 82 -13.71 23.70 -27.09
C SER A 82 -13.63 22.40 -27.88
N ALA A 83 -14.01 22.43 -29.16
CA ALA A 83 -13.96 21.26 -30.06
C ALA A 83 -12.52 20.93 -30.45
N ASP A 84 -11.75 21.92 -30.88
CA ASP A 84 -10.34 21.76 -31.30
C ASP A 84 -9.47 21.31 -30.11
N ARG A 85 -9.68 21.88 -28.94
CA ARG A 85 -9.01 21.46 -27.70
C ARG A 85 -9.32 19.99 -27.39
N LYS A 86 -10.58 19.57 -27.46
CA LYS A 86 -11.00 18.20 -27.21
C LYS A 86 -10.39 17.22 -28.21
N GLN A 87 -10.32 17.61 -29.48
CA GLN A 87 -9.72 16.81 -30.53
C GLN A 87 -8.20 16.63 -30.32
N LEU A 88 -7.46 17.69 -30.00
CA LEU A 88 -6.03 17.63 -29.74
C LEU A 88 -5.70 16.82 -28.51
N ILE A 89 -6.48 16.93 -27.42
CA ILE A 89 -6.34 16.11 -26.22
C ILE A 89 -6.55 14.62 -26.56
N LYS A 90 -7.56 14.31 -27.39
CA LYS A 90 -7.81 12.95 -27.84
C LYS A 90 -6.64 12.43 -28.69
N GLN A 91 -6.12 13.22 -29.60
CA GLN A 91 -4.96 12.87 -30.43
C GLN A 91 -3.71 12.62 -29.56
N GLN A 92 -3.44 13.45 -28.55
CA GLN A 92 -2.34 13.22 -27.62
C GLN A 92 -2.50 11.90 -26.87
N ALA A 93 -3.71 11.61 -26.35
CA ALA A 93 -3.98 10.37 -25.63
C ALA A 93 -3.81 9.12 -26.54
N GLU A 94 -4.20 9.20 -27.80
CA GLU A 94 -3.99 8.12 -28.79
C GLU A 94 -2.50 7.89 -29.07
N ILE A 95 -1.72 8.96 -29.26
CA ILE A 95 -0.27 8.88 -29.44
C ILE A 95 0.39 8.28 -28.19
N GLU A 96 0.07 8.77 -26.99
CA GLU A 96 0.60 8.25 -25.73
C GLU A 96 0.26 6.76 -25.55
N SER A 97 -0.96 6.35 -25.86
CA SER A 97 -1.37 4.93 -25.77
C SER A 97 -0.58 4.03 -26.73
N THR A 98 -0.24 4.54 -27.91
CA THR A 98 0.59 3.82 -28.89
C THR A 98 2.06 3.73 -28.46
N MET A 99 2.57 4.79 -27.83
CA MET A 99 3.94 4.84 -27.28
C MET A 99 4.10 4.00 -25.99
N ALA A 100 2.99 3.68 -25.31
CA ALA A 100 2.96 2.94 -24.04
C ALA A 100 2.30 1.55 -24.21
N PRO A 101 2.91 0.61 -24.94
CA PRO A 101 2.35 -0.73 -25.11
C PRO A 101 2.32 -1.48 -23.76
N MET A 102 1.25 -2.22 -23.52
CA MET A 102 1.02 -2.95 -22.27
C MET A 102 0.75 -4.44 -22.55
N PRO A 103 1.71 -5.18 -23.09
CA PRO A 103 1.48 -6.56 -23.56
C PRO A 103 1.07 -7.52 -22.45
N LEU A 104 1.55 -7.31 -21.21
CA LEU A 104 1.23 -8.17 -20.08
C LEU A 104 -0.11 -7.84 -19.42
N LYS A 105 -0.72 -6.68 -19.70
CA LYS A 105 -1.99 -6.26 -19.10
C LYS A 105 -3.15 -7.21 -19.38
N SER A 106 -3.14 -7.85 -20.53
CA SER A 106 -4.15 -8.84 -20.92
C SER A 106 -4.05 -10.16 -20.15
N TRP A 107 -2.90 -10.45 -19.56
CA TRP A 107 -2.60 -11.66 -18.79
C TRP A 107 -2.70 -11.47 -17.28
N LEU A 108 -2.61 -10.22 -16.81
CA LEU A 108 -2.67 -9.87 -15.38
C LEU A 108 -4.03 -9.24 -15.08
N VAL A 109 -5.03 -10.08 -14.96
CA VAL A 109 -6.42 -9.66 -14.81
C VAL A 109 -6.96 -9.97 -13.42
N ARG A 110 -8.05 -9.30 -13.08
CA ARG A 110 -8.88 -9.52 -11.89
C ARG A 110 -10.35 -9.47 -12.28
N PRO A 111 -11.26 -10.03 -11.46
CA PRO A 111 -12.70 -9.89 -11.69
C PRO A 111 -13.11 -8.44 -11.90
N GLY A 112 -14.04 -8.23 -12.81
CA GLY A 112 -14.61 -6.93 -13.13
C GLY A 112 -15.75 -6.53 -12.20
N GLU A 113 -16.42 -5.43 -12.58
CA GLU A 113 -17.63 -4.96 -11.90
C GLU A 113 -18.83 -5.79 -12.37
N TRP A 114 -19.80 -5.94 -11.48
CA TRP A 114 -21.03 -6.65 -11.76
C TRP A 114 -22.20 -6.04 -10.95
N LYS A 115 -23.44 -6.24 -11.45
CA LYS A 115 -24.62 -5.67 -10.82
C LYS A 115 -25.51 -6.77 -10.23
N ASP A 116 -26.15 -7.55 -11.07
CA ASP A 116 -27.17 -8.52 -10.68
C ASP A 116 -26.67 -9.97 -10.66
N ASP A 117 -25.73 -10.32 -11.55
CA ASP A 117 -25.16 -11.67 -11.65
C ASP A 117 -23.63 -11.63 -11.43
N PRO A 118 -23.11 -12.24 -10.34
CA PRO A 118 -21.68 -12.29 -10.06
C PRO A 118 -20.86 -13.00 -11.14
N ARG A 119 -21.47 -13.81 -12.00
CA ARG A 119 -20.79 -14.47 -13.13
C ARG A 119 -20.30 -13.45 -14.14
N THR A 120 -20.99 -12.31 -14.29
CA THR A 120 -20.60 -11.25 -15.21
C THR A 120 -19.26 -10.59 -14.82
N ALA A 121 -18.83 -10.68 -13.56
CA ALA A 121 -17.51 -10.26 -13.13
C ALA A 121 -16.35 -10.98 -13.87
N PHE A 122 -16.61 -12.16 -14.45
CA PHE A 122 -15.66 -12.95 -15.20
C PHE A 122 -15.71 -12.72 -16.72
N PHE A 123 -16.44 -11.71 -17.16
CA PHE A 123 -16.53 -11.31 -18.56
C PHE A 123 -16.17 -9.84 -18.74
N LYS A 124 -15.43 -9.54 -19.80
CA LYS A 124 -15.10 -8.17 -20.21
C LYS A 124 -15.43 -8.02 -21.68
N SER A 125 -16.38 -7.14 -22.02
CA SER A 125 -16.85 -6.95 -23.41
C SER A 125 -17.15 -8.31 -24.09
N ASP A 126 -17.99 -9.15 -23.42
CA ASP A 126 -18.42 -10.49 -23.85
C ASP A 126 -17.33 -11.56 -23.96
N LYS A 127 -16.07 -11.21 -23.62
CA LYS A 127 -14.96 -12.17 -23.57
C LYS A 127 -14.72 -12.65 -22.15
N SER A 128 -14.62 -13.98 -22.00
CA SER A 128 -14.27 -14.58 -20.70
C SER A 128 -12.85 -14.20 -20.28
N ILE A 129 -12.69 -13.77 -19.03
CA ILE A 129 -11.38 -13.50 -18.42
C ILE A 129 -10.80 -14.72 -17.69
N LEU A 130 -11.48 -15.88 -17.72
CA LEU A 130 -10.99 -17.09 -17.04
C LEU A 130 -9.61 -17.57 -17.55
N PRO A 131 -9.33 -17.62 -18.87
CA PRO A 131 -8.00 -18.03 -19.30
C PRO A 131 -6.87 -17.10 -18.82
N PRO A 132 -6.93 -15.76 -18.96
CA PRO A 132 -5.92 -14.87 -18.39
C PRO A 132 -5.90 -14.89 -16.86
N LEU A 133 -7.02 -15.14 -16.18
CA LEU A 133 -7.06 -15.29 -14.74
C LEU A 133 -6.31 -16.55 -14.27
N LEU A 134 -6.47 -17.67 -14.98
CA LEU A 134 -5.69 -18.87 -14.74
C LEU A 134 -4.19 -18.65 -15.03
N ALA A 135 -3.86 -17.85 -16.04
CA ALA A 135 -2.47 -17.46 -16.29
C ALA A 135 -1.91 -16.61 -15.15
N THR A 136 -2.67 -15.63 -14.65
CA THR A 136 -2.31 -14.85 -13.43
C THR A 136 -2.05 -15.79 -12.25
N PHE A 137 -2.97 -16.70 -11.98
CA PHE A 137 -2.80 -17.71 -10.93
C PHE A 137 -1.53 -18.54 -11.12
N GLY A 138 -1.31 -19.07 -12.32
CA GLY A 138 -0.15 -19.90 -12.65
C GLY A 138 1.18 -19.17 -12.46
N VAL A 139 1.26 -17.93 -12.93
CA VAL A 139 2.47 -17.09 -12.78
C VAL A 139 2.76 -16.82 -11.31
N LEU A 140 1.76 -16.39 -10.54
CA LEU A 140 1.92 -16.12 -9.11
C LEU A 140 2.25 -17.39 -8.33
N LEU A 141 1.58 -18.50 -8.64
CA LEU A 141 1.88 -19.81 -8.06
C LEU A 141 3.34 -20.23 -8.32
N ALA A 142 3.82 -20.08 -9.55
CA ALA A 142 5.19 -20.43 -9.90
C ALA A 142 6.20 -19.58 -9.11
N PHE A 143 6.02 -18.26 -9.06
CA PHE A 143 6.89 -17.36 -8.31
C PHE A 143 6.94 -17.70 -6.84
N PHE A 144 5.79 -17.82 -6.19
CA PHE A 144 5.75 -18.06 -4.74
C PHE A 144 6.14 -19.47 -4.33
N THR A 145 5.82 -20.45 -5.17
CA THR A 145 6.29 -21.84 -4.95
C THR A 145 7.82 -21.90 -5.02
N THR A 146 8.42 -21.24 -6.02
CA THR A 146 9.89 -21.17 -6.13
C THR A 146 10.51 -20.55 -4.89
N VAL A 147 9.98 -19.43 -4.42
CA VAL A 147 10.44 -18.80 -3.17
C VAL A 147 10.27 -19.73 -1.97
N SER A 148 9.13 -20.42 -1.84
CA SER A 148 8.89 -21.38 -0.76
C SER A 148 9.86 -22.54 -0.75
N VAL A 149 10.24 -23.05 -1.94
CA VAL A 149 11.27 -24.08 -2.09
C VAL A 149 12.64 -23.58 -1.69
N ILE A 150 13.03 -22.35 -2.09
CA ILE A 150 14.30 -21.72 -1.68
C ILE A 150 14.37 -21.64 -0.15
N GLN A 151 13.25 -21.40 0.51
CA GLN A 151 13.15 -21.35 1.98
C GLN A 151 13.08 -22.73 2.65
N GLY A 152 13.07 -23.82 1.86
CA GLY A 152 13.04 -25.18 2.36
C GLY A 152 11.63 -25.72 2.70
N GLN A 153 10.58 -25.08 2.17
CA GLN A 153 9.21 -25.55 2.32
C GLN A 153 8.83 -26.54 1.22
N SER A 154 7.83 -27.40 1.48
CA SER A 154 7.32 -28.33 0.49
C SER A 154 6.51 -27.62 -0.59
N ALA A 155 6.94 -27.71 -1.86
CA ALA A 155 6.27 -27.11 -3.01
C ALA A 155 4.79 -27.49 -3.10
N TRP A 156 4.46 -28.77 -2.93
CA TRP A 156 3.09 -29.27 -3.04
C TRP A 156 2.17 -28.72 -1.94
N LYS A 157 2.65 -28.74 -0.69
CA LYS A 157 1.86 -28.21 0.44
C LYS A 157 1.61 -26.72 0.28
N PHE A 158 2.63 -25.97 -0.17
CA PHE A 158 2.49 -24.56 -0.46
C PHE A 158 1.51 -24.32 -1.61
N ALA A 159 1.65 -25.04 -2.73
CA ALA A 159 0.79 -24.88 -3.91
C ALA A 159 -0.70 -25.13 -3.58
N LEU A 160 -0.99 -26.16 -2.78
CA LEU A 160 -2.36 -26.43 -2.33
C LEU A 160 -2.90 -25.30 -1.46
N GLY A 161 -2.11 -24.82 -0.49
CA GLY A 161 -2.49 -23.69 0.37
C GLY A 161 -2.68 -22.42 -0.43
N PHE A 162 -1.78 -22.15 -1.40
CA PHE A 162 -1.85 -20.98 -2.26
C PHE A 162 -3.12 -20.95 -3.12
N ALA A 163 -3.54 -22.10 -3.65
CA ALA A 163 -4.81 -22.19 -4.37
C ALA A 163 -6.00 -21.76 -3.50
N GLY A 164 -6.00 -22.12 -2.22
CA GLY A 164 -7.03 -21.69 -1.27
C GLY A 164 -6.97 -20.19 -0.97
N VAL A 165 -5.79 -19.64 -0.68
CA VAL A 165 -5.61 -18.20 -0.40
C VAL A 165 -5.95 -17.38 -1.63
N PHE A 166 -5.55 -17.82 -2.83
CA PHE A 166 -5.90 -17.18 -4.10
C PHE A 166 -7.40 -17.23 -4.36
N GLY A 167 -8.06 -18.36 -4.06
CA GLY A 167 -9.52 -18.50 -4.17
C GLY A 167 -10.26 -17.50 -3.28
N LEU A 168 -9.81 -17.30 -2.03
CA LEU A 168 -10.37 -16.30 -1.12
C LEU A 168 -10.11 -14.86 -1.63
N ALA A 169 -8.94 -14.59 -2.17
CA ALA A 169 -8.63 -13.31 -2.80
C ALA A 169 -9.52 -13.05 -4.03
N LEU A 170 -9.78 -14.08 -4.82
CA LEU A 170 -10.71 -14.01 -5.96
C LEU A 170 -12.13 -13.65 -5.50
N VAL A 171 -12.63 -14.33 -4.47
CA VAL A 171 -13.95 -14.03 -3.87
C VAL A 171 -13.99 -12.59 -3.35
N SER A 172 -12.91 -12.11 -2.74
CA SER A 172 -12.80 -10.73 -2.25
C SER A 172 -12.93 -9.70 -3.37
N TYR A 173 -12.31 -9.95 -4.54
CA TYR A 173 -12.47 -9.10 -5.71
C TYR A 173 -13.89 -9.14 -6.28
N VAL A 174 -14.51 -10.32 -6.32
CA VAL A 174 -15.90 -10.45 -6.79
C VAL A 174 -16.85 -9.68 -5.88
N LEU A 175 -16.72 -9.80 -4.55
CA LEU A 175 -17.53 -9.05 -3.59
C LEU A 175 -17.33 -7.54 -3.72
N ALA A 176 -16.09 -7.08 -3.84
CA ALA A 176 -15.77 -5.67 -4.02
C ALA A 176 -16.22 -5.10 -5.36
N GLY A 177 -16.35 -5.95 -6.39
CA GLY A 177 -16.78 -5.57 -7.73
C GLY A 177 -18.30 -5.35 -7.89
N GLN A 178 -19.11 -5.71 -6.89
CA GLN A 178 -20.55 -5.49 -6.94
C GLN A 178 -20.88 -3.98 -6.93
N GLU A 179 -21.79 -3.53 -7.80
CA GLU A 179 -22.08 -2.11 -8.08
C GLU A 179 -22.38 -1.31 -6.80
N VAL A 180 -23.23 -1.83 -5.91
CA VAL A 180 -23.59 -1.16 -4.65
C VAL A 180 -22.41 -1.13 -3.68
N VAL A 181 -21.69 -2.25 -3.56
CA VAL A 181 -20.49 -2.37 -2.72
C VAL A 181 -19.42 -1.36 -3.18
N LYS A 182 -19.23 -1.26 -4.49
CA LYS A 182 -18.32 -0.30 -5.10
C LYS A 182 -18.78 1.14 -4.92
N HIS A 183 -20.09 1.41 -5.00
CA HIS A 183 -20.64 2.74 -4.74
C HIS A 183 -20.28 3.26 -3.34
N TYR A 184 -20.26 2.37 -2.34
CA TYR A 184 -19.80 2.69 -0.98
C TYR A 184 -18.30 2.60 -0.81
N ASN A 185 -17.53 2.38 -1.91
CA ASN A 185 -16.07 2.25 -1.92
C ASN A 185 -15.54 1.20 -0.92
N LEU A 186 -16.27 0.11 -0.73
CA LEU A 186 -15.84 -1.02 0.08
C LEU A 186 -14.85 -1.87 -0.73
N GLU A 187 -13.59 -1.46 -0.67
CA GLU A 187 -12.50 -2.07 -1.46
C GLU A 187 -12.25 -3.55 -1.12
N TYR A 188 -11.58 -4.25 -2.03
CA TYR A 188 -11.21 -5.66 -1.88
C TYR A 188 -10.45 -5.96 -0.58
N ALA A 189 -9.69 -5.00 -0.06
CA ALA A 189 -8.93 -5.15 1.19
C ALA A 189 -9.84 -5.48 2.38
N LEU A 190 -10.98 -4.79 2.49
CA LEU A 190 -11.96 -5.05 3.54
C LEU A 190 -12.51 -6.47 3.46
N TRP A 191 -12.93 -6.90 2.27
CA TRP A 191 -13.48 -8.23 2.03
C TRP A 191 -12.45 -9.33 2.24
N ALA A 192 -11.21 -9.10 1.83
CA ALA A 192 -10.11 -10.04 2.00
C ALA A 192 -9.83 -10.31 3.49
N VAL A 193 -9.70 -9.25 4.29
CA VAL A 193 -9.55 -9.39 5.75
C VAL A 193 -10.78 -10.04 6.37
N PHE A 194 -11.98 -9.62 5.97
CA PHE A 194 -13.23 -10.15 6.51
C PHE A 194 -13.39 -11.65 6.26
N LEU A 195 -13.17 -12.13 5.04
CA LEU A 195 -13.26 -13.55 4.71
C LEU A 195 -12.23 -14.39 5.49
N GLY A 196 -10.99 -13.87 5.59
CA GLY A 196 -9.97 -14.51 6.39
C GLY A 196 -10.36 -14.60 7.87
N LEU A 197 -10.84 -13.48 8.45
CA LEU A 197 -11.33 -13.41 9.82
C LEU A 197 -12.52 -14.34 10.07
N LEU A 198 -13.44 -14.41 9.12
CA LEU A 198 -14.61 -15.29 9.21
C LEU A 198 -14.17 -16.74 9.35
N ILE A 199 -13.24 -17.20 8.51
CA ILE A 199 -12.72 -18.58 8.56
C ILE A 199 -11.98 -18.83 9.87
N SER A 200 -11.02 -17.96 10.23
CA SER A 200 -10.17 -18.14 11.40
C SER A 200 -10.94 -18.14 12.72
N ASN A 201 -12.03 -17.38 12.81
CA ASN A 201 -12.82 -17.22 14.04
C ASN A 201 -14.04 -18.13 14.14
N THR A 202 -14.43 -18.81 13.05
CA THR A 202 -15.52 -19.82 13.05
C THR A 202 -14.96 -21.22 13.16
N ILE A 203 -14.34 -21.73 12.09
CA ILE A 203 -13.85 -23.10 11.99
C ILE A 203 -12.36 -23.24 12.33
N GLY A 204 -11.66 -22.11 12.51
CA GLY A 204 -10.20 -22.09 12.60
C GLY A 204 -9.52 -22.22 11.24
N THR A 205 -8.31 -21.71 11.13
CA THR A 205 -7.55 -21.80 9.87
C THR A 205 -7.04 -23.22 9.63
N PRO A 206 -7.49 -23.90 8.56
CA PRO A 206 -7.04 -25.26 8.26
C PRO A 206 -5.52 -25.33 8.02
N LYS A 207 -4.88 -26.39 8.50
CA LYS A 207 -3.41 -26.57 8.37
C LYS A 207 -2.90 -26.52 6.92
N TRP A 208 -3.69 -27.00 5.97
CA TRP A 208 -3.30 -26.97 4.56
C TRP A 208 -3.30 -25.53 4.01
N LEU A 209 -4.22 -24.68 4.46
CA LEU A 209 -4.35 -23.29 4.05
C LEU A 209 -3.24 -22.44 4.70
N SER A 210 -2.91 -22.71 5.98
CA SER A 210 -1.86 -21.98 6.71
C SER A 210 -0.45 -22.13 6.09
N GLN A 211 -0.23 -23.12 5.23
CA GLN A 211 1.06 -23.28 4.53
C GLN A 211 1.37 -22.13 3.56
N ALA A 212 0.34 -21.45 3.07
CA ALA A 212 0.48 -20.30 2.14
C ALA A 212 0.05 -18.96 2.76
N THR A 213 -0.26 -18.91 4.04
CA THR A 213 -0.47 -17.64 4.75
C THR A 213 0.88 -16.99 5.01
N ARG A 214 1.32 -16.13 4.07
CA ARG A 214 2.64 -15.50 4.10
C ARG A 214 2.52 -13.98 4.03
N THR A 215 1.79 -13.46 5.00
CA THR A 215 1.45 -12.04 5.11
C THR A 215 2.64 -11.13 4.85
N ASP A 216 3.74 -11.31 5.60
CA ASP A 216 4.93 -10.48 5.51
C ASP A 216 5.52 -10.47 4.10
N PHE A 217 5.63 -11.65 3.48
CA PHE A 217 6.24 -11.77 2.17
C PHE A 217 5.41 -11.11 1.06
N TYR A 218 4.09 -11.34 1.06
CA TYR A 218 3.18 -10.73 0.10
C TYR A 218 3.18 -9.19 0.23
N ILE A 219 3.11 -8.68 1.46
CA ILE A 219 3.14 -7.23 1.71
C ILE A 219 4.47 -6.63 1.27
N LYS A 220 5.60 -7.21 1.67
CA LYS A 220 6.92 -6.68 1.33
C LYS A 220 7.14 -6.63 -0.19
N THR A 221 6.73 -7.69 -0.92
CA THR A 221 6.77 -7.70 -2.37
C THR A 221 5.86 -6.62 -2.97
N GLY A 222 4.63 -6.50 -2.47
CA GLY A 222 3.70 -5.45 -2.89
C GLY A 222 4.23 -4.04 -2.63
N LEU A 223 4.91 -3.81 -1.50
CA LEU A 223 5.53 -2.53 -1.18
C LEU A 223 6.71 -2.17 -2.10
N VAL A 224 7.54 -3.14 -2.47
CA VAL A 224 8.61 -2.90 -3.46
C VAL A 224 8.01 -2.48 -4.80
N LEU A 225 6.93 -3.16 -5.24
CA LEU A 225 6.23 -2.80 -6.48
C LEU A 225 5.53 -1.44 -6.39
N LEU A 226 5.04 -1.05 -5.20
CA LEU A 226 4.45 0.27 -4.95
C LEU A 226 5.46 1.39 -5.22
N GLY A 227 6.76 1.16 -5.02
CA GLY A 227 7.81 2.11 -5.38
C GLY A 227 7.77 2.55 -6.86
N ALA A 228 7.24 1.71 -7.74
CA ALA A 228 7.06 2.07 -9.16
C ALA A 228 5.96 3.12 -9.38
N GLU A 229 4.97 3.19 -8.51
CA GLU A 229 3.83 4.14 -8.61
C GLU A 229 4.13 5.47 -7.91
N VAL A 230 4.95 5.43 -6.85
CA VAL A 230 5.34 6.60 -6.06
C VAL A 230 6.57 7.25 -6.70
N LEU A 231 6.34 7.97 -7.78
CA LEU A 231 7.41 8.63 -8.53
C LEU A 231 7.81 9.96 -7.87
N PHE A 232 9.11 10.16 -7.71
CA PHE A 232 9.69 11.33 -7.05
C PHE A 232 9.29 12.66 -7.71
N ASN A 233 9.05 12.64 -9.03
CA ASN A 233 8.62 13.82 -9.78
C ASN A 233 7.20 14.29 -9.44
N LYS A 234 6.30 13.38 -9.04
CA LYS A 234 4.94 13.76 -8.58
C LYS A 234 4.99 14.49 -7.24
N LEU A 235 6.00 14.19 -6.43
CA LEU A 235 6.29 14.90 -5.19
C LEU A 235 6.60 16.38 -5.44
N LEU A 236 7.35 16.66 -6.50
CA LEU A 236 7.72 18.02 -6.87
C LEU A 236 6.56 18.81 -7.48
N ALA A 237 5.58 18.14 -8.08
CA ALA A 237 4.46 18.78 -8.78
C ALA A 237 3.50 19.52 -7.84
N LEU A 238 3.26 18.99 -6.63
CA LEU A 238 2.44 19.67 -5.61
C LEU A 238 3.24 20.71 -4.80
N GLY A 239 4.57 20.64 -4.89
CA GLY A 239 5.49 21.57 -4.25
C GLY A 239 5.53 21.47 -2.72
N LEU A 240 6.13 22.48 -2.12
CA LEU A 240 6.31 22.58 -0.67
C LEU A 240 5.01 22.46 0.14
N PRO A 241 3.85 23.03 -0.28
CA PRO A 241 2.62 22.93 0.49
C PRO A 241 2.22 21.51 0.85
N GLY A 242 2.24 20.60 -0.11
CA GLY A 242 1.90 19.19 0.10
C GLY A 242 2.91 18.48 0.99
N VAL A 243 4.20 18.82 0.88
CA VAL A 243 5.26 18.29 1.75
C VAL A 243 5.01 18.72 3.21
N PHE A 244 4.68 19.98 3.46
CA PHE A 244 4.39 20.44 4.83
C PHE A 244 3.19 19.72 5.44
N VAL A 245 2.09 19.54 4.69
CA VAL A 245 0.92 18.80 5.17
C VAL A 245 1.29 17.37 5.56
N ALA A 246 2.09 16.68 4.74
CA ALA A 246 2.46 15.30 4.99
C ALA A 246 3.60 15.15 6.02
N TRP A 247 4.71 15.89 5.85
CA TRP A 247 5.95 15.62 6.57
C TRP A 247 6.07 16.31 7.92
N VAL A 248 5.35 17.40 8.14
CA VAL A 248 5.33 18.08 9.45
C VAL A 248 4.28 17.45 10.37
N VAL A 249 3.09 17.19 9.85
CA VAL A 249 1.99 16.66 10.66
C VAL A 249 2.27 15.22 11.11
N THR A 250 2.75 14.37 10.20
CA THR A 250 2.97 12.94 10.48
C THR A 250 3.85 12.67 11.72
N PRO A 251 5.07 13.25 11.87
CA PRO A 251 5.88 13.02 13.06
C PRO A 251 5.24 13.54 14.34
N ILE A 252 4.54 14.67 14.27
CA ILE A 252 3.85 15.25 15.42
C ILE A 252 2.75 14.30 15.89
N VAL A 253 1.92 13.80 14.97
CA VAL A 253 0.84 12.85 15.30
C VAL A 253 1.42 11.56 15.85
N LEU A 254 2.43 10.97 15.18
CA LEU A 254 3.08 9.74 15.62
C LEU A 254 3.60 9.84 17.06
N VAL A 255 4.41 10.86 17.35
CA VAL A 255 5.04 11.03 18.65
C VAL A 255 3.99 11.34 19.72
N SER A 256 3.07 12.27 19.44
CA SER A 256 2.03 12.68 20.38
C SER A 256 1.11 11.51 20.74
N THR A 257 0.69 10.73 19.75
CA THR A 257 -0.19 9.58 19.96
C THR A 257 0.54 8.47 20.72
N TYR A 258 1.80 8.19 20.39
CA TYR A 258 2.60 7.21 21.12
C TYR A 258 2.77 7.62 22.59
N VAL A 259 3.11 8.89 22.87
CA VAL A 259 3.26 9.42 24.23
C VAL A 259 1.93 9.37 24.98
N PHE A 260 0.82 9.75 24.35
CA PHE A 260 -0.52 9.67 24.91
C PHE A 260 -0.89 8.23 25.28
N GLY A 261 -0.66 7.29 24.39
CA GLY A 261 -0.91 5.86 24.62
C GLY A 261 -0.09 5.29 25.78
N GLN A 262 1.17 5.72 25.94
CA GLN A 262 2.02 5.24 27.03
C GLN A 262 1.74 5.92 28.37
N ARG A 263 1.60 7.26 28.39
CA ARG A 263 1.50 8.03 29.65
C ARG A 263 0.08 8.15 30.15
N VAL A 264 -0.91 8.36 29.28
CA VAL A 264 -2.31 8.62 29.66
C VAL A 264 -3.11 7.31 29.67
N LEU A 265 -3.17 6.60 28.54
CA LEU A 265 -3.92 5.35 28.42
C LEU A 265 -3.23 4.17 29.10
N LYS A 266 -1.91 4.27 29.32
CA LYS A 266 -1.10 3.20 29.93
C LYS A 266 -1.33 1.87 29.21
N ILE A 267 -1.15 1.87 27.88
CA ILE A 267 -1.26 0.65 27.05
C ILE A 267 -0.11 -0.27 27.43
N PRO A 268 -0.39 -1.52 27.83
CA PRO A 268 0.67 -2.43 28.34
C PRO A 268 1.71 -2.76 27.27
N SER A 269 1.29 -2.96 26.02
CA SER A 269 2.19 -3.26 24.91
C SER A 269 2.69 -1.97 24.25
N LYS A 270 4.00 -1.72 24.36
CA LYS A 270 4.66 -0.59 23.71
C LYS A 270 4.66 -0.78 22.18
N SER A 271 4.82 -2.01 21.69
CA SER A 271 4.80 -2.33 20.25
C SER A 271 3.43 -2.10 19.65
N LEU A 272 2.35 -2.57 20.28
CA LEU A 272 0.98 -2.26 19.84
C LEU A 272 0.73 -0.76 19.75
N ASN A 273 1.10 -0.02 20.80
CA ASN A 273 0.95 1.44 20.80
C ASN A 273 1.71 2.09 19.65
N MET A 274 2.96 1.67 19.40
CA MET A 274 3.78 2.22 18.33
C MET A 274 3.19 1.89 16.95
N VAL A 275 2.73 0.66 16.74
CA VAL A 275 2.12 0.24 15.46
C VAL A 275 0.84 1.03 15.19
N ILE A 276 -0.06 1.16 16.17
CA ILE A 276 -1.28 1.97 16.02
C ILE A 276 -0.94 3.43 15.72
N SER A 277 0.04 4.01 16.44
CA SER A 277 0.43 5.40 16.24
C SER A 277 1.02 5.67 14.87
N ALA A 278 1.81 4.74 14.33
CA ALA A 278 2.38 4.83 12.99
C ALA A 278 1.32 4.57 11.90
N ASP A 279 0.43 3.61 12.13
CA ASP A 279 -0.66 3.25 11.22
C ASP A 279 -1.51 4.48 10.87
N MET A 280 -2.06 5.15 11.87
CA MET A 280 -2.94 6.31 11.68
C MET A 280 -2.21 7.59 11.25
N SER A 281 -0.90 7.67 11.40
CA SER A 281 -0.16 8.90 11.10
C SER A 281 0.43 8.95 9.70
N VAL A 282 0.60 7.81 9.01
CA VAL A 282 1.22 7.74 7.68
C VAL A 282 0.25 7.25 6.61
N CYS A 283 0.10 5.93 6.47
CA CYS A 283 -0.68 5.34 5.37
C CYS A 283 -1.37 4.02 5.76
N GLY A 284 -1.76 3.88 7.01
CA GLY A 284 -2.45 2.70 7.49
C GLY A 284 -1.58 1.44 7.38
N VAL A 285 -2.10 0.42 6.73
CA VAL A 285 -1.55 -0.93 6.66
C VAL A 285 -0.05 -0.98 6.35
N SER A 286 0.43 -0.20 5.38
CA SER A 286 1.85 -0.23 4.98
C SER A 286 2.77 0.30 6.07
N ALA A 287 2.35 1.37 6.77
CA ALA A 287 3.08 1.92 7.90
C ALA A 287 3.02 0.99 9.11
N ALA A 288 1.85 0.39 9.39
CA ALA A 288 1.70 -0.60 10.45
C ALA A 288 2.67 -1.77 10.26
N VAL A 289 2.75 -2.34 9.06
CA VAL A 289 3.65 -3.47 8.76
C VAL A 289 5.12 -3.10 8.89
N ALA A 290 5.51 -1.96 8.30
CA ALA A 290 6.90 -1.49 8.38
C ALA A 290 7.32 -1.21 9.84
N THR A 291 6.43 -0.59 10.60
CA THR A 291 6.66 -0.28 12.03
C THR A 291 6.64 -1.54 12.89
N ALA A 292 5.73 -2.48 12.64
CA ALA A 292 5.68 -3.75 13.35
C ALA A 292 6.99 -4.55 13.18
N ALA A 293 7.54 -4.56 11.96
CA ALA A 293 8.85 -5.17 11.71
C ALA A 293 9.97 -4.43 12.47
N ALA A 294 9.91 -3.09 12.53
CA ALA A 294 10.91 -2.27 13.21
C ALA A 294 10.91 -2.45 14.74
N CYS A 295 9.73 -2.57 15.36
CA CYS A 295 9.57 -2.73 16.81
C CYS A 295 9.28 -4.18 17.26
N ARG A 296 9.43 -5.18 16.36
CA ARG A 296 9.17 -6.60 16.63
C ARG A 296 7.77 -6.87 17.23
N ALA A 297 6.78 -6.15 16.73
CA ALA A 297 5.41 -6.33 17.19
C ALA A 297 4.89 -7.74 16.89
N LYS A 298 4.01 -8.23 17.74
CA LYS A 298 3.35 -9.52 17.53
C LYS A 298 2.40 -9.44 16.32
N LYS A 299 2.15 -10.56 15.65
CA LYS A 299 1.22 -10.62 14.52
C LYS A 299 -0.19 -10.16 14.92
N GLU A 300 -0.59 -10.50 16.13
CA GLU A 300 -1.85 -10.11 16.73
C GLU A 300 -1.96 -8.58 16.86
N GLU A 301 -0.93 -7.93 17.33
CA GLU A 301 -0.88 -6.47 17.49
C GLU A 301 -0.99 -5.76 16.15
N LEU A 302 -0.26 -6.28 15.13
CA LEU A 302 -0.32 -5.78 13.76
C LEU A 302 -1.73 -5.93 13.19
N SER A 303 -2.35 -7.11 13.33
CA SER A 303 -3.69 -7.36 12.80
C SER A 303 -4.74 -6.49 13.47
N LEU A 304 -4.63 -6.24 14.79
CA LEU A 304 -5.53 -5.34 15.50
C LEU A 304 -5.41 -3.91 14.98
N ALA A 305 -4.18 -3.40 14.80
CA ALA A 305 -3.96 -2.07 14.25
C ALA A 305 -4.55 -1.94 12.84
N ILE A 306 -4.27 -2.90 11.95
CA ILE A 306 -4.82 -2.93 10.59
C ILE A 306 -6.35 -2.99 10.60
N GLY A 307 -6.95 -3.81 11.47
CA GLY A 307 -8.41 -3.91 11.58
C GLY A 307 -9.05 -2.59 11.98
N LEU A 308 -8.45 -1.87 12.95
CA LEU A 308 -8.90 -0.53 13.34
C LEU A 308 -8.75 0.46 12.17
N SER A 309 -7.59 0.48 11.53
CA SER A 309 -7.31 1.36 10.39
C SER A 309 -8.33 1.20 9.26
N LEU A 310 -8.64 -0.04 8.87
CA LEU A 310 -9.61 -0.30 7.81
C LEU A 310 -11.01 0.22 8.15
N ILE A 311 -11.46 0.03 9.39
CA ILE A 311 -12.78 0.54 9.84
C ILE A 311 -12.81 2.07 9.77
N PHE A 312 -11.80 2.73 10.36
CA PHE A 312 -11.73 4.19 10.35
C PHE A 312 -11.54 4.77 8.96
N THR A 313 -10.76 4.10 8.08
CA THR A 313 -10.59 4.49 6.68
C THR A 313 -11.94 4.56 5.95
N VAL A 314 -12.79 3.54 6.11
CA VAL A 314 -14.14 3.52 5.50
C VAL A 314 -15.00 4.68 6.03
N VAL A 315 -14.99 4.90 7.34
CA VAL A 315 -15.75 6.01 7.95
C VAL A 315 -15.26 7.36 7.43
N MET A 316 -13.95 7.59 7.43
CA MET A 316 -13.36 8.85 6.96
C MET A 316 -13.60 9.11 5.47
N MET A 317 -13.49 8.07 4.64
CA MET A 317 -13.72 8.16 3.21
C MET A 317 -15.13 8.66 2.86
N VAL A 318 -16.13 8.32 3.69
CA VAL A 318 -17.52 8.77 3.50
C VAL A 318 -17.76 10.14 4.17
N VAL A 319 -17.28 10.31 5.40
CA VAL A 319 -17.60 11.49 6.23
C VAL A 319 -16.83 12.73 5.80
N GLN A 320 -15.53 12.62 5.49
CA GLN A 320 -14.72 13.80 5.14
C GLN A 320 -15.18 14.52 3.86
N PRO A 321 -15.48 13.86 2.74
CA PRO A 321 -16.02 14.54 1.55
C PRO A 321 -17.30 15.31 1.85
N PHE A 322 -18.18 14.74 2.70
CA PHE A 322 -19.40 15.41 3.13
C PHE A 322 -19.08 16.69 3.92
N ILE A 323 -18.11 16.63 4.87
CA ILE A 323 -17.67 17.80 5.63
C ILE A 323 -17.07 18.87 4.70
N VAL A 324 -16.21 18.47 3.76
CA VAL A 324 -15.58 19.39 2.79
C VAL A 324 -16.64 20.14 1.99
N ARG A 325 -17.66 19.43 1.49
CA ARG A 325 -18.75 20.05 0.73
C ARG A 325 -19.62 20.96 1.60
N ALA A 326 -20.01 20.48 2.78
CA ALA A 326 -20.89 21.22 3.68
C ALA A 326 -20.25 22.49 4.26
N SER A 327 -18.93 22.48 4.47
CA SER A 327 -18.17 23.63 4.99
C SER A 327 -17.77 24.65 3.94
N GLY A 328 -17.87 24.32 2.64
CA GLY A 328 -17.44 25.20 1.56
C GLY A 328 -15.91 25.42 1.48
N MET A 329 -15.10 24.50 2.06
CA MET A 329 -13.64 24.66 2.11
C MET A 329 -13.05 24.34 0.76
N GLY A 330 -13.36 24.51 -0.33
CA GLY A 330 -12.74 24.35 -1.65
C GLY A 330 -11.97 23.04 -1.88
N GLU A 331 -11.82 22.66 -3.13
CA GLU A 331 -11.27 21.35 -3.54
C GLU A 331 -9.81 21.16 -3.12
N VAL A 332 -8.98 22.22 -3.18
CA VAL A 332 -7.54 22.09 -2.90
C VAL A 332 -7.29 21.82 -1.41
N ILE A 333 -7.92 22.60 -0.53
CA ILE A 333 -7.76 22.44 0.92
C ILE A 333 -8.40 21.12 1.37
N GLY A 334 -9.62 20.85 0.90
CA GLY A 334 -10.31 19.59 1.18
C GLY A 334 -9.53 18.37 0.70
N GLY A 335 -8.99 18.42 -0.52
CA GLY A 335 -8.13 17.41 -1.08
C GLY A 335 -6.86 17.19 -0.25
N ALA A 336 -6.16 18.25 0.11
CA ALA A 336 -4.96 18.17 0.93
C ALA A 336 -5.25 17.59 2.34
N TRP A 337 -6.36 17.99 2.95
CA TRP A 337 -6.81 17.47 4.22
C TRP A 337 -7.11 15.97 4.17
N MET A 338 -7.91 15.53 3.20
CA MET A 338 -8.21 14.11 2.99
C MET A 338 -6.96 13.30 2.68
N GLY A 339 -6.05 13.85 1.86
CA GLY A 339 -4.77 13.21 1.53
C GLY A 339 -3.87 12.96 2.73
N GLY A 340 -3.86 13.88 3.70
CA GLY A 340 -3.06 13.77 4.92
C GLY A 340 -3.68 12.88 6.01
N THR A 341 -4.97 12.54 5.91
CA THR A 341 -5.71 11.92 7.03
C THR A 341 -6.33 10.57 6.74
N ILE A 342 -6.79 10.30 5.53
CA ILE A 342 -7.36 8.98 5.18
C ILE A 342 -6.22 7.98 4.95
N ASP A 343 -6.29 6.82 5.58
CA ASP A 343 -5.14 5.91 5.71
C ASP A 343 -4.83 5.05 4.46
N SER A 344 -5.73 4.96 3.48
CA SER A 344 -5.54 4.19 2.24
C SER A 344 -5.46 5.08 1.01
N THR A 345 -4.50 4.83 0.11
CA THR A 345 -4.35 5.58 -1.14
C THR A 345 -5.58 5.46 -2.04
N GLY A 346 -6.19 4.27 -2.12
CA GLY A 346 -7.43 4.06 -2.88
C GLY A 346 -8.59 4.85 -2.29
N ALA A 347 -8.78 4.77 -0.98
CA ALA A 347 -9.84 5.49 -0.26
C ALA A 347 -9.67 7.01 -0.37
N VAL A 348 -8.43 7.53 -0.33
CA VAL A 348 -8.12 8.94 -0.55
C VAL A 348 -8.56 9.40 -1.94
N ALA A 349 -8.22 8.65 -2.98
CA ALA A 349 -8.60 8.98 -4.35
C ALA A 349 -10.13 8.97 -4.52
N ALA A 350 -10.79 7.96 -3.96
CA ALA A 350 -12.24 7.86 -3.97
C ALA A 350 -12.92 9.03 -3.22
N ALA A 351 -12.44 9.36 -2.01
CA ALA A 351 -12.94 10.49 -1.24
C ALA A 351 -12.74 11.81 -1.98
N GLY A 352 -11.57 12.01 -2.61
CA GLY A 352 -11.28 13.19 -3.43
C GLY A 352 -12.23 13.31 -4.62
N GLU A 353 -12.51 12.20 -5.32
CA GLU A 353 -13.44 12.17 -6.45
C GLU A 353 -14.87 12.56 -6.07
N LEU A 354 -15.32 12.19 -4.88
CA LEU A 354 -16.62 12.61 -4.34
C LEU A 354 -16.70 14.14 -4.14
N VAL A 355 -15.59 14.83 -3.98
CA VAL A 355 -15.56 16.30 -3.85
C VAL A 355 -15.41 16.97 -5.22
N GLY A 356 -14.44 16.53 -6.01
CA GLY A 356 -14.15 17.06 -7.36
C GLY A 356 -12.83 16.53 -7.92
N GLY A 357 -12.59 16.76 -9.21
CA GLY A 357 -11.39 16.28 -9.91
C GLY A 357 -10.09 16.83 -9.34
N VAL A 358 -10.06 18.13 -9.00
CA VAL A 358 -8.89 18.78 -8.39
C VAL A 358 -8.67 18.22 -6.98
N ALA A 359 -9.72 18.03 -6.20
CA ALA A 359 -9.63 17.45 -4.87
C ALA A 359 -9.04 16.02 -4.90
N LYS A 360 -9.43 15.21 -5.89
CA LYS A 360 -8.86 13.88 -6.12
C LYS A 360 -7.37 13.91 -6.37
N ASP A 361 -6.93 14.77 -7.29
CA ASP A 361 -5.51 14.86 -7.68
C ASP A 361 -4.64 15.38 -6.53
N VAL A 362 -5.10 16.39 -5.83
CA VAL A 362 -4.43 16.92 -4.63
C VAL A 362 -4.36 15.88 -3.52
N ALA A 363 -5.48 15.22 -3.21
CA ALA A 363 -5.56 14.23 -2.16
C ALA A 363 -4.64 13.02 -2.44
N ALA A 364 -4.69 12.49 -3.66
CA ALA A 364 -3.83 11.38 -4.06
C ALA A 364 -2.34 11.78 -4.01
N THR A 365 -1.99 13.01 -4.43
CA THR A 365 -0.61 13.48 -4.43
C THR A 365 -0.09 13.68 -3.01
N VAL A 366 -0.84 14.32 -2.11
CA VAL A 366 -0.46 14.48 -0.69
C VAL A 366 -0.27 13.12 -0.04
N LYS A 367 -1.15 12.16 -0.31
CA LYS A 367 -1.01 10.79 0.19
C LYS A 367 0.25 10.09 -0.34
N MET A 368 0.58 10.25 -1.62
CA MET A 368 1.81 9.71 -2.19
C MET A 368 3.06 10.31 -1.54
N ILE A 369 3.06 11.63 -1.29
CA ILE A 369 4.10 12.34 -0.54
C ILE A 369 4.25 11.75 0.87
N GLN A 370 3.14 11.50 1.55
CA GLN A 370 3.11 10.91 2.88
C GLN A 370 3.65 9.47 2.88
N ASN A 371 3.36 8.68 1.85
CA ASN A 371 3.81 7.29 1.73
C ASN A 371 5.34 7.15 1.68
N ILE A 372 6.06 8.18 1.24
CA ILE A 372 7.54 8.18 1.27
C ILE A 372 8.04 8.12 2.72
N LEU A 373 7.30 8.66 3.68
CA LEU A 373 7.66 8.62 5.09
C LEU A 373 7.62 7.23 5.71
N ILE A 374 7.01 6.22 5.06
CA ILE A 374 6.95 4.85 5.58
C ILE A 374 8.36 4.36 5.96
N GLY A 375 9.30 4.50 5.04
CA GLY A 375 10.69 4.08 5.27
C GLY A 375 11.40 4.91 6.35
N VAL A 376 11.19 6.22 6.33
CA VAL A 376 11.79 7.14 7.33
C VAL A 376 11.26 6.85 8.72
N VAL A 377 9.95 6.68 8.86
CA VAL A 377 9.30 6.34 10.13
C VAL A 377 9.75 4.98 10.64
N ALA A 378 9.74 3.94 9.77
CA ALA A 378 10.20 2.62 10.15
C ALA A 378 11.66 2.63 10.63
N PHE A 379 12.52 3.40 9.97
CA PHE A 379 13.91 3.57 10.36
C PHE A 379 14.04 4.29 11.72
N ALA A 380 13.34 5.41 11.89
CA ALA A 380 13.33 6.15 13.15
C ALA A 380 12.81 5.30 14.32
N VAL A 381 11.74 4.53 14.10
CA VAL A 381 11.21 3.59 15.10
C VAL A 381 12.21 2.49 15.42
N ALA A 382 12.92 1.93 14.42
CA ALA A 382 13.95 0.92 14.66
C ALA A 382 15.08 1.45 15.56
N ILE A 383 15.57 2.67 15.28
CA ILE A 383 16.57 3.35 16.13
C ILE A 383 16.02 3.55 17.54
N TYR A 384 14.84 4.12 17.66
CA TYR A 384 14.20 4.38 18.97
C TYR A 384 14.05 3.08 19.77
N TRP A 385 13.60 1.99 19.11
CA TRP A 385 13.35 0.72 19.77
C TRP A 385 14.61 0.10 20.34
N VAL A 386 15.69 0.05 19.54
CA VAL A 386 16.96 -0.51 19.96
C VAL A 386 17.63 0.35 21.04
N SER A 387 17.48 1.68 20.94
CA SER A 387 18.17 2.59 21.84
C SER A 387 17.49 2.79 23.20
N PHE A 388 16.15 2.73 23.26
CA PHE A 388 15.41 3.17 24.44
C PHE A 388 14.38 2.16 24.97
N VAL A 389 13.91 1.21 24.16
CA VAL A 389 12.83 0.30 24.58
C VAL A 389 13.34 -1.07 24.98
N GLU A 390 14.35 -1.58 24.26
CA GLU A 390 15.05 -2.84 24.53
C GLU A 390 16.54 -2.61 24.79
N PRO A 391 16.93 -1.83 25.83
CA PRO A 391 18.32 -1.70 26.19
C PRO A 391 18.86 -3.06 26.64
N ARG A 392 20.11 -3.36 26.28
CA ARG A 392 20.78 -4.59 26.74
C ARG A 392 21.22 -4.42 28.21
N ASP A 393 21.09 -5.50 28.98
CA ASP A 393 21.54 -5.55 30.38
C ASP A 393 23.08 -5.38 30.53
N ASP A 394 23.85 -5.55 29.45
CA ASP A 394 25.32 -5.43 29.43
C ASP A 394 25.82 -3.99 29.27
N GLY A 395 24.95 -3.00 29.30
CA GLY A 395 25.31 -1.57 29.21
C GLY A 395 25.99 -1.12 27.91
N LYS A 396 26.12 -2.01 26.92
CA LYS A 396 26.71 -1.69 25.62
C LYS A 396 25.71 -0.96 24.75
N ARG A 397 26.14 0.15 24.16
CA ARG A 397 25.33 0.88 23.18
C ARG A 397 25.03 -0.01 21.98
N PRO A 398 23.81 0.09 21.41
CA PRO A 398 23.45 -0.66 20.20
C PRO A 398 24.48 -0.41 19.09
N SER A 399 24.95 -1.49 18.48
CA SER A 399 25.84 -1.39 17.32
C SER A 399 25.06 -0.86 16.12
N VAL A 400 25.69 -0.04 15.28
CA VAL A 400 25.13 0.38 13.97
C VAL A 400 24.72 -0.85 13.15
N MET A 401 25.44 -1.96 13.29
CA MET A 401 25.13 -3.22 12.64
C MET A 401 23.79 -3.83 13.15
N GLU A 402 23.44 -3.64 14.41
CA GLU A 402 22.17 -4.11 14.97
C GLU A 402 21.00 -3.29 14.43
N ILE A 403 21.16 -1.97 14.30
CA ILE A 403 20.18 -1.10 13.64
C ILE A 403 20.00 -1.54 12.19
N TRP A 404 21.09 -1.80 11.48
CA TRP A 404 21.04 -2.32 10.10
C TRP A 404 20.31 -3.67 10.01
N HIS A 405 20.51 -4.57 10.97
CA HIS A 405 19.82 -5.86 10.97
C HIS A 405 18.31 -5.75 11.19
N ARG A 406 17.89 -4.78 11.99
CA ARG A 406 16.46 -4.52 12.26
C ARG A 406 15.79 -3.66 11.19
N PHE A 407 16.58 -2.92 10.42
CA PHE A 407 16.05 -2.08 9.34
C PHE A 407 15.33 -2.95 8.29
N PRO A 408 14.06 -2.64 7.93
CA PRO A 408 13.33 -3.38 6.93
C PRO A 408 13.91 -3.13 5.53
N LYS A 409 14.68 -4.11 5.01
CA LYS A 409 15.45 -3.97 3.76
C LYS A 409 14.56 -3.77 2.55
N PHE A 410 13.33 -4.31 2.54
CA PHE A 410 12.37 -4.07 1.46
C PHE A 410 12.13 -2.57 1.20
N THR A 411 12.29 -1.71 2.22
CA THR A 411 12.21 -0.25 2.07
C THR A 411 13.27 0.29 1.11
N LEU A 412 14.48 -0.29 1.13
CA LEU A 412 15.53 0.06 0.15
C LEU A 412 15.10 -0.33 -1.26
N GLY A 413 14.46 -1.49 -1.41
CA GLY A 413 13.88 -1.91 -2.69
C GLY A 413 12.83 -0.92 -3.18
N PHE A 414 11.90 -0.51 -2.32
CA PHE A 414 10.91 0.53 -2.61
C PHE A 414 11.57 1.83 -3.09
N LEU A 415 12.53 2.36 -2.34
CA LEU A 415 13.23 3.62 -2.68
C LEU A 415 14.04 3.49 -3.97
N ALA A 416 14.74 2.39 -4.17
CA ALA A 416 15.52 2.14 -5.38
C ALA A 416 14.63 2.11 -6.63
N VAL A 417 13.50 1.42 -6.57
CA VAL A 417 12.51 1.36 -7.66
C VAL A 417 11.94 2.75 -7.93
N SER A 418 11.50 3.46 -6.88
CA SER A 418 10.94 4.82 -6.99
C SER A 418 11.94 5.77 -7.67
N LEU A 419 13.19 5.78 -7.22
CA LEU A 419 14.23 6.64 -7.78
C LEU A 419 14.55 6.26 -9.23
N THR A 420 14.74 4.96 -9.53
CA THR A 420 15.10 4.49 -10.86
C THR A 420 14.01 4.86 -11.87
N LEU A 421 12.75 4.60 -11.57
CA LEU A 421 11.65 4.92 -12.48
C LEU A 421 11.39 6.42 -12.57
N SER A 422 11.66 7.20 -11.50
CA SER A 422 11.63 8.66 -11.57
C SER A 422 12.70 9.22 -12.51
N LEU A 423 13.91 8.67 -12.47
CA LEU A 423 14.99 9.03 -13.41
C LEU A 423 14.63 8.66 -14.85
N VAL A 424 14.02 7.50 -15.07
CA VAL A 424 13.53 7.11 -16.40
C VAL A 424 12.43 8.07 -16.87
N GLN A 425 11.47 8.40 -16.00
CA GLN A 425 10.37 9.32 -16.32
C GLN A 425 10.88 10.72 -16.69
N SER A 426 11.99 11.18 -16.10
CA SER A 426 12.57 12.48 -16.37
C SER A 426 13.19 12.61 -17.77
N GLN A 427 13.38 11.51 -18.49
CA GLN A 427 13.92 11.48 -19.86
C GLN A 427 12.90 11.89 -20.95
N GLY A 428 11.86 12.62 -20.57
CA GLY A 428 10.86 13.14 -21.50
C GLY A 428 9.69 12.18 -21.75
N ILE A 429 9.04 12.32 -22.91
CA ILE A 429 7.81 11.56 -23.22
C ILE A 429 8.09 10.05 -23.36
N GLU A 430 9.23 9.68 -23.90
CA GLU A 430 9.62 8.27 -24.06
C GLU A 430 9.81 7.59 -22.69
N GLY A 431 10.43 8.28 -21.74
CA GLY A 431 10.57 7.80 -20.38
C GLY A 431 9.22 7.71 -19.66
N LYS A 432 8.36 8.71 -19.81
CA LYS A 432 7.01 8.72 -19.24
C LYS A 432 6.17 7.56 -19.73
N THR A 433 6.14 7.32 -21.03
CA THR A 433 5.38 6.22 -21.63
C THR A 433 5.94 4.85 -21.24
N LEU A 434 7.27 4.72 -21.09
CA LEU A 434 7.87 3.49 -20.57
C LEU A 434 7.44 3.20 -19.13
N VAL A 435 7.50 4.20 -18.27
CA VAL A 435 7.06 4.06 -16.88
C VAL A 435 5.57 3.72 -16.80
N SER A 436 4.71 4.38 -17.60
CA SER A 436 3.29 4.03 -17.68
C SER A 436 3.07 2.58 -18.15
N SER A 437 3.82 2.11 -19.16
CA SER A 437 3.77 0.70 -19.61
C SER A 437 4.13 -0.28 -18.49
N ILE A 438 5.17 0.03 -17.70
CA ILE A 438 5.61 -0.80 -16.58
C ILE A 438 4.55 -0.80 -15.47
N VAL A 439 4.08 0.40 -15.09
CA VAL A 439 3.17 0.58 -13.94
C VAL A 439 1.78 0.07 -14.27
N ASP A 440 1.12 0.68 -15.25
CA ASP A 440 -0.29 0.39 -15.56
C ASP A 440 -0.46 -0.91 -16.36
N GLY A 441 0.62 -1.37 -17.00
CA GLY A 441 0.67 -2.63 -17.73
C GLY A 441 0.94 -3.85 -16.86
N THR A 442 1.64 -3.68 -15.73
CA THR A 442 2.12 -4.86 -14.98
C THR A 442 2.14 -4.63 -13.46
N THR A 443 2.99 -3.70 -12.96
CA THR A 443 3.34 -3.68 -11.53
C THR A 443 2.15 -3.36 -10.64
N LYS A 444 1.26 -2.47 -11.06
CA LYS A 444 0.05 -2.12 -10.34
C LYS A 444 -0.88 -3.32 -10.14
N SER A 445 -1.15 -4.09 -11.21
CA SER A 445 -2.00 -5.27 -11.11
C SER A 445 -1.40 -6.35 -10.21
N VAL A 446 -0.09 -6.60 -10.33
CA VAL A 446 0.60 -7.57 -9.49
C VAL A 446 0.61 -7.12 -8.03
N ARG A 447 0.89 -5.84 -7.74
CA ARG A 447 0.85 -5.28 -6.39
C ARG A 447 -0.53 -5.44 -5.75
N GLU A 448 -1.58 -5.17 -6.48
CA GLU A 448 -2.95 -5.33 -5.97
C GLU A 448 -3.23 -6.79 -5.60
N TRP A 449 -2.80 -7.75 -6.41
CA TRP A 449 -2.86 -9.18 -6.05
C TRP A 449 -2.04 -9.50 -4.80
N MET A 450 -0.80 -8.96 -4.70
CA MET A 450 0.03 -9.14 -3.50
C MET A 450 -0.68 -8.66 -2.24
N PHE A 451 -1.27 -7.47 -2.28
CA PHE A 451 -1.99 -6.92 -1.14
C PHE A 451 -3.26 -7.71 -0.82
N CYS A 452 -4.01 -8.16 -1.83
CA CYS A 452 -5.19 -8.99 -1.60
C CYS A 452 -4.83 -10.31 -0.92
N LEU A 453 -3.81 -11.02 -1.41
CA LEU A 453 -3.29 -12.25 -0.81
C LEU A 453 -2.79 -12.02 0.63
N ALA A 454 -2.13 -10.89 0.87
CA ALA A 454 -1.68 -10.49 2.19
C ALA A 454 -2.85 -10.24 3.14
N PHE A 455 -3.88 -9.52 2.71
CA PHE A 455 -5.04 -9.22 3.53
C PHE A 455 -5.86 -10.47 3.87
N VAL A 456 -6.03 -11.39 2.92
CA VAL A 456 -6.59 -12.72 3.20
C VAL A 456 -5.75 -13.43 4.25
N SER A 457 -4.42 -13.43 4.09
CA SER A 457 -3.50 -14.09 5.03
C SER A 457 -3.56 -13.45 6.42
N ILE A 458 -3.61 -12.12 6.54
CA ILE A 458 -3.81 -11.40 7.80
C ILE A 458 -5.09 -11.91 8.49
N GLY A 459 -6.21 -11.94 7.76
CA GLY A 459 -7.47 -12.41 8.31
C GLY A 459 -7.39 -13.87 8.79
N LEU A 460 -6.75 -14.76 8.02
CA LEU A 460 -6.57 -16.16 8.36
C LEU A 460 -5.65 -16.39 9.58
N GLU A 461 -4.66 -15.53 9.78
CA GLU A 461 -3.75 -15.58 10.94
C GLU A 461 -4.33 -14.91 12.19
N THR A 462 -5.45 -14.17 12.06
CA THR A 462 -6.04 -13.38 13.12
C THR A 462 -7.13 -14.16 13.85
N ASN A 463 -6.96 -14.41 15.15
CA ASN A 463 -7.94 -15.07 16.00
C ASN A 463 -8.43 -14.12 17.12
N PHE A 464 -9.67 -13.66 17.05
CA PHE A 464 -10.24 -12.72 18.04
C PHE A 464 -10.31 -13.25 19.46
N ARG A 465 -10.29 -14.58 19.65
CA ARG A 465 -10.27 -15.15 21.00
C ARG A 465 -8.99 -14.75 21.74
N GLU A 466 -7.89 -14.62 21.01
CA GLU A 466 -6.60 -14.16 21.54
C GLU A 466 -6.61 -12.65 21.80
N TYR A 467 -7.32 -11.87 20.96
CA TYR A 467 -7.44 -10.42 21.10
C TYR A 467 -8.46 -9.96 22.14
N ARG A 468 -9.41 -10.81 22.50
CA ARG A 468 -10.47 -10.44 23.45
C ARG A 468 -9.91 -9.83 24.73
N LYS A 469 -8.76 -10.31 25.21
CA LYS A 469 -8.08 -9.76 26.39
C LYS A 469 -7.49 -8.36 26.14
N MET A 470 -7.00 -8.10 24.92
CA MET A 470 -6.40 -6.80 24.54
C MET A 470 -7.49 -5.75 24.23
N LEU A 471 -8.58 -6.17 23.56
CA LEU A 471 -9.73 -5.32 23.24
C LEU A 471 -10.61 -5.05 24.47
N ALA A 472 -10.64 -5.93 25.46
CA ALA A 472 -11.47 -5.77 26.66
C ALA A 472 -11.19 -4.47 27.42
N SER A 473 -9.99 -3.89 27.29
CA SER A 473 -9.64 -2.61 27.88
C SER A 473 -10.18 -1.39 27.13
N GLY A 474 -10.63 -1.52 25.89
CA GLY A 474 -11.03 -0.43 24.99
C GLY A 474 -9.91 0.56 24.62
N LYS A 475 -8.75 0.46 25.26
CA LYS A 475 -7.64 1.41 25.11
C LYS A 475 -7.11 1.56 23.69
N PRO A 476 -6.94 0.49 22.87
CA PRO A 476 -6.49 0.63 21.50
C PRO A 476 -7.46 1.46 20.64
N VAL A 477 -8.78 1.26 20.84
CA VAL A 477 -9.81 2.01 20.12
C VAL A 477 -9.80 3.49 20.54
N ILE A 478 -9.67 3.76 21.83
CA ILE A 478 -9.56 5.15 22.34
C ILE A 478 -8.29 5.81 21.81
N LEU A 479 -7.15 5.08 21.77
CA LEU A 479 -5.91 5.57 21.20
C LEU A 479 -6.09 5.97 19.75
N TYR A 480 -6.69 5.07 18.94
CA TYR A 480 -6.94 5.33 17.52
C TYR A 480 -7.86 6.54 17.34
N LEU A 481 -8.97 6.60 18.06
CA LEU A 481 -9.93 7.71 17.97
C LEU A 481 -9.29 9.05 18.33
N CYS A 482 -8.57 9.13 19.45
CA CYS A 482 -7.90 10.36 19.89
C CYS A 482 -6.78 10.76 18.92
N GLY A 483 -5.96 9.81 18.48
CA GLY A 483 -4.88 10.09 17.55
C GLY A 483 -5.39 10.50 16.19
N GLN A 484 -6.43 9.86 15.68
CA GLN A 484 -7.05 10.22 14.40
C GLN A 484 -7.73 11.59 14.48
N THR A 485 -8.36 11.92 15.61
CA THR A 485 -8.91 13.27 15.83
C THR A 485 -7.80 14.31 15.80
N LEU A 486 -6.67 14.04 16.45
CA LEU A 486 -5.49 14.93 16.41
C LEU A 486 -4.96 15.07 14.97
N ASN A 487 -4.85 13.97 14.23
CA ASN A 487 -4.43 13.98 12.83
C ASN A 487 -5.38 14.82 11.95
N LEU A 488 -6.69 14.63 12.10
CA LEU A 488 -7.71 15.41 11.39
C LEU A 488 -7.55 16.92 11.64
N VAL A 489 -7.39 17.32 12.88
CA VAL A 489 -7.25 18.75 13.26
C VAL A 489 -5.93 19.32 12.73
N LEU A 490 -4.80 18.65 12.96
CA LEU A 490 -3.50 19.18 12.54
C LEU A 490 -3.35 19.21 11.02
N SER A 491 -3.81 18.17 10.32
CA SER A 491 -3.77 18.13 8.86
C SER A 491 -4.67 19.20 8.23
N PHE A 492 -5.85 19.45 8.82
CA PHE A 492 -6.71 20.56 8.38
C PHE A 492 -6.04 21.91 8.56
N LEU A 493 -5.53 22.18 9.77
CA LEU A 493 -4.85 23.45 10.06
C LEU A 493 -3.65 23.66 9.16
N MET A 494 -2.85 22.62 8.90
CA MET A 494 -1.69 22.69 8.02
C MET A 494 -2.11 22.90 6.56
N ALA A 495 -3.11 22.18 6.06
CA ALA A 495 -3.63 22.36 4.71
C ALA A 495 -4.18 23.79 4.52
N TRP A 496 -4.98 24.26 5.46
CA TRP A 496 -5.49 25.64 5.44
C TRP A 496 -4.35 26.67 5.47
N LEU A 497 -3.39 26.53 6.38
CA LEU A 497 -2.25 27.44 6.51
C LEU A 497 -1.44 27.49 5.21
N MET A 498 -1.09 26.32 4.66
CA MET A 498 -0.23 26.24 3.48
C MET A 498 -0.92 26.79 2.23
N PHE A 499 -2.15 26.38 1.95
CA PHE A 499 -2.84 26.76 0.71
C PHE A 499 -3.59 28.09 0.78
N SER A 500 -3.93 28.59 1.99
CA SER A 500 -4.62 29.88 2.11
C SER A 500 -3.70 31.05 2.48
N LYS A 501 -2.59 30.80 3.19
CA LYS A 501 -1.74 31.87 3.75
C LYS A 501 -0.32 31.88 3.20
N VAL A 502 0.35 30.72 3.18
CA VAL A 502 1.78 30.66 2.82
C VAL A 502 1.98 30.56 1.30
N PHE A 503 1.19 29.75 0.62
CA PHE A 503 1.29 29.48 -0.81
C PHE A 503 -0.07 29.63 -1.54
N PRO A 504 -0.75 30.78 -1.46
CA PRO A 504 -2.07 30.95 -2.07
C PRO A 504 -2.05 30.77 -3.60
N ASN A 505 -0.94 31.13 -4.26
CA ASN A 505 -0.78 30.96 -5.70
C ASN A 505 -0.74 29.49 -6.14
N ALA A 506 -0.22 28.58 -5.29
CA ALA A 506 -0.23 27.16 -5.59
C ALA A 506 -1.65 26.59 -5.69
N ALA A 507 -2.59 27.10 -4.88
CA ALA A 507 -3.99 26.73 -4.97
C ALA A 507 -4.65 27.19 -6.28
N SER A 508 -4.39 28.43 -6.70
CA SER A 508 -4.93 28.96 -7.96
C SER A 508 -4.34 28.26 -9.20
N GLU A 509 -3.06 27.92 -9.20
CA GLU A 509 -2.42 27.14 -10.28
C GLU A 509 -2.99 25.71 -10.40
N LEU A 510 -3.35 25.09 -9.28
CA LEU A 510 -3.98 23.76 -9.27
C LEU A 510 -5.43 23.78 -9.78
N LEU A 511 -6.15 24.88 -9.54
CA LEU A 511 -7.52 25.08 -10.03
C LEU A 511 -7.56 25.49 -11.51
N ALA A 512 -6.48 26.06 -12.04
CA ALA A 512 -6.38 26.50 -13.43
C ALA A 512 -5.99 25.36 -14.42
N LYS A 513 -5.56 24.21 -13.92
CA LYS A 513 -5.21 23.00 -14.69
C LYS A 513 -6.38 22.03 -14.82
#